data_3092d2ef8f5ebcae95ff220396423116
#
_entry.id   3092d2ef8f5ebcae95ff220396423116
#
_cell.length_a   1.000
_cell.length_b   1.000
_cell.length_c   1.000
_cell.angle_alpha   90.00
_cell.angle_beta   90.00
_cell.angle_gamma   90.00
#
_symmetry.space_group_name_H-M   'P 1'
#
loop_
_entity.id
_entity.type
_entity.pdbx_description
1 polymer ?
#
loop_
_entity_poly.entity_id
_entity_poly.type
_entity_poly.pdbx_seq_one_letter_code
_entity_poly.pdbx_strand_id
1 'polypeptide(L)'
;MGQPIVHFEILGKDHAAIRDFYAAQFGWGMQEAMEGYTLVTTAEGSVAGAVGTPPEGLDRMVTLYIQVDSIDDALASIAKAGGATVVPRTVIPGMVTYAQFTDPAGNVVGLVESEMPAAE
;
A
#
# COMPACT_ATOMS: atom_id res chain seq x y z
N MET A 1 -10.53 1.64 18.83
CA MET A 1 -9.81 0.54 18.20
C MET A 1 -8.96 1.08 17.08
N GLY A 2 -7.77 0.52 16.90
CA GLY A 2 -6.87 1.01 15.88
C GLY A 2 -7.30 0.61 14.47
N GLN A 3 -6.87 1.37 13.50
CA GLN A 3 -7.12 1.06 12.10
C GLN A 3 -6.20 -0.08 11.66
N PRO A 4 -6.68 -1.03 10.88
CA PRO A 4 -5.87 -2.19 10.52
C PRO A 4 -4.87 -1.89 9.40
N ILE A 5 -3.74 -2.59 9.44
CA ILE A 5 -2.80 -2.61 8.32
C ILE A 5 -3.29 -3.72 7.39
N VAL A 6 -3.59 -3.38 6.14
CA VAL A 6 -4.24 -4.32 5.23
C VAL A 6 -3.40 -4.67 4.00
N HIS A 7 -2.25 -4.02 3.81
CA HIS A 7 -1.49 -4.22 2.59
C HIS A 7 -0.07 -3.72 2.81
N PHE A 8 0.90 -4.32 2.12
CA PHE A 8 2.25 -3.80 2.09
C PHE A 8 2.74 -3.77 0.65
N GLU A 9 3.78 -2.98 0.39
CA GLU A 9 4.42 -2.96 -0.92
C GLU A 9 5.92 -2.98 -0.75
N ILE A 10 6.58 -3.81 -1.55
CA ILE A 10 8.03 -3.84 -1.63
C ILE A 10 8.37 -3.61 -3.09
N LEU A 11 8.94 -2.46 -3.40
CA LEU A 11 9.10 -2.02 -4.77
C LEU A 11 10.58 -1.82 -5.10
N GLY A 12 10.96 -2.16 -6.32
CA GLY A 12 12.32 -2.00 -6.78
C GLY A 12 12.37 -2.01 -8.30
N LYS A 13 13.43 -1.46 -8.86
CA LYS A 13 13.55 -1.30 -10.30
C LYS A 13 13.50 -2.63 -11.03
N ASP A 14 14.14 -3.66 -10.49
CA ASP A 14 14.11 -4.98 -11.12
C ASP A 14 13.00 -5.78 -10.46
N HIS A 15 11.78 -5.57 -10.92
CA HIS A 15 10.60 -6.20 -10.39
C HIS A 15 10.69 -7.72 -10.37
N ALA A 16 11.18 -8.30 -11.45
CA ALA A 16 11.27 -9.77 -11.53
C ALA A 16 12.24 -10.33 -10.51
N ALA A 17 13.36 -9.66 -10.29
CA ALA A 17 14.35 -10.12 -9.32
C ALA A 17 13.78 -10.07 -7.91
N ILE A 18 13.04 -9.02 -7.57
CA ILE A 18 12.42 -8.91 -6.25
C ILE A 18 11.37 -9.98 -6.06
N ARG A 19 10.52 -10.15 -7.05
CA ARG A 19 9.48 -11.18 -7.01
C ARG A 19 10.08 -12.55 -6.74
N ASP A 20 11.11 -12.89 -7.51
CA ASP A 20 11.71 -14.23 -7.39
C ASP A 20 12.43 -14.40 -6.07
N PHE A 21 13.07 -13.32 -5.58
CA PHE A 21 13.77 -13.36 -4.30
C PHE A 21 12.80 -13.69 -3.16
N TYR A 22 11.70 -12.95 -3.05
CA TYR A 22 10.78 -13.14 -1.94
C TYR A 22 10.02 -14.47 -2.04
N ALA A 23 9.71 -14.91 -3.25
CA ALA A 23 9.08 -16.21 -3.41
C ALA A 23 10.00 -17.33 -2.94
N ALA A 24 11.28 -17.24 -3.30
CA ALA A 24 12.24 -18.29 -2.94
C ALA A 24 12.59 -18.29 -1.47
N GLN A 25 12.76 -17.11 -0.89
CA GLN A 25 13.22 -17.02 0.50
C GLN A 25 12.13 -17.30 1.52
N PHE A 26 10.90 -16.92 1.23
CA PHE A 26 9.84 -16.99 2.23
C PHE A 26 8.65 -17.81 1.80
N GLY A 27 8.69 -18.38 0.60
CA GLY A 27 7.60 -19.23 0.13
C GLY A 27 6.33 -18.47 -0.18
N TRP A 28 6.42 -17.17 -0.43
CA TRP A 28 5.25 -16.36 -0.70
C TRP A 28 4.67 -16.70 -2.08
N GLY A 29 3.34 -16.70 -2.17
CA GLY A 29 2.66 -16.88 -3.44
C GLY A 29 2.64 -15.60 -4.24
N MET A 30 2.83 -15.71 -5.55
CA MET A 30 2.89 -14.57 -6.44
C MET A 30 1.83 -14.67 -7.51
N GLN A 31 1.09 -13.59 -7.74
CA GLN A 31 0.06 -13.54 -8.77
C GLN A 31 0.13 -12.20 -9.45
N GLU A 32 0.50 -12.20 -10.73
CA GLU A 32 0.60 -10.96 -11.47
C GLU A 32 -0.77 -10.32 -11.63
N ALA A 33 -0.88 -9.05 -11.22
CA ALA A 33 -2.14 -8.33 -11.29
C ALA A 33 -2.16 -7.38 -12.48
N MET A 34 -1.03 -6.73 -12.74
CA MET A 34 -0.87 -5.85 -13.88
C MET A 34 0.63 -5.72 -14.11
N GLU A 35 0.99 -5.15 -15.24
CA GLU A 35 2.40 -5.00 -15.59
C GLU A 35 3.14 -4.24 -14.48
N GLY A 36 4.21 -4.83 -13.97
CA GLY A 36 5.01 -4.20 -12.95
C GLY A 36 4.44 -4.26 -11.55
N TYR A 37 3.39 -5.05 -11.32
CA TYR A 37 2.75 -5.13 -10.00
C TYR A 37 2.25 -6.54 -9.78
N THR A 38 2.87 -7.26 -8.84
CA THR A 38 2.55 -8.65 -8.54
C THR A 38 1.98 -8.73 -7.13
N LEU A 39 0.79 -9.31 -7.01
CA LEU A 39 0.17 -9.53 -5.71
C LEU A 39 0.87 -10.65 -4.98
N VAL A 40 0.98 -10.50 -3.67
CA VAL A 40 1.70 -11.43 -2.81
C VAL A 40 0.77 -11.96 -1.74
N THR A 41 0.73 -13.30 -1.60
CA THR A 41 0.07 -13.91 -0.46
C THR A 41 1.16 -14.48 0.45
N THR A 42 1.04 -14.20 1.74
CA THR A 42 2.00 -14.68 2.72
C THR A 42 1.41 -15.92 3.39
N ALA A 43 1.26 -15.92 4.69
CA ALA A 43 0.66 -17.05 5.39
C ALA A 43 -0.83 -16.79 5.61
N GLU A 44 -1.60 -17.86 5.77
CA GLU A 44 -3.02 -17.74 6.05
C GLU A 44 -3.21 -16.89 7.30
N GLY A 45 -4.12 -15.91 7.21
CA GLY A 45 -4.39 -15.01 8.32
C GLY A 45 -3.40 -13.88 8.49
N SER A 46 -2.40 -13.80 7.62
CA SER A 46 -1.40 -12.75 7.67
C SER A 46 -1.68 -11.69 6.61
N VAL A 47 -0.96 -10.58 6.70
CA VAL A 47 -1.13 -9.47 5.77
C VAL A 47 -0.64 -9.88 4.38
N ALA A 48 -1.45 -9.58 3.37
CA ALA A 48 -1.04 -9.75 1.98
C ALA A 48 -0.51 -8.43 1.45
N GLY A 49 0.15 -8.46 0.30
CA GLY A 49 0.72 -7.24 -0.25
C GLY A 49 1.06 -7.38 -1.71
N ALA A 50 2.11 -6.66 -2.11
CA ALA A 50 2.56 -6.68 -3.49
C ALA A 50 4.05 -6.40 -3.58
N VAL A 51 4.66 -6.92 -4.64
CA VAL A 51 5.98 -6.47 -5.07
C VAL A 51 5.80 -5.82 -6.44
N GLY A 52 6.59 -4.82 -6.74
CA GLY A 52 6.38 -4.12 -8.00
C GLY A 52 7.44 -3.08 -8.31
N THR A 53 7.12 -2.26 -9.30
CA THR A 53 7.99 -1.19 -9.76
C THR A 53 7.73 0.06 -8.93
N PRO A 54 8.78 0.76 -8.48
CA PRO A 54 8.59 1.96 -7.67
C PRO A 54 8.09 3.12 -8.52
N PRO A 55 7.59 4.18 -7.86
CA PRO A 55 7.22 5.40 -8.58
C PRO A 55 8.42 5.96 -9.35
N GLU A 56 8.10 6.69 -10.41
CA GLU A 56 9.14 7.31 -11.21
C GLU A 56 10.03 8.20 -10.34
N GLY A 57 11.34 8.08 -10.54
CA GLY A 57 12.30 8.86 -9.77
C GLY A 57 12.83 8.15 -8.53
N LEU A 58 12.25 7.02 -8.17
CA LEU A 58 12.71 6.24 -7.02
C LEU A 58 13.28 4.90 -7.49
N ASP A 59 14.32 4.43 -6.80
CA ASP A 59 14.92 3.13 -7.09
C ASP A 59 14.25 2.01 -6.31
N ARG A 60 13.71 2.33 -5.15
CA ARG A 60 13.09 1.35 -4.29
C ARG A 60 12.19 2.04 -3.28
N MET A 61 11.27 1.28 -2.71
CA MET A 61 10.36 1.81 -1.71
C MET A 61 9.71 0.64 -0.99
N VAL A 62 9.61 0.74 0.32
CA VAL A 62 8.83 -0.20 1.12
C VAL A 62 7.78 0.62 1.84
N THR A 63 6.52 0.23 1.73
CA THR A 63 5.46 0.94 2.41
C THR A 63 4.38 -0.01 2.87
N LEU A 64 3.52 0.47 3.72
CA LEU A 64 2.36 -0.29 4.19
C LEU A 64 1.12 0.58 4.03
N TYR A 65 -0.04 -0.06 4.03
CA TYR A 65 -1.30 0.63 3.82
C TYR A 65 -2.23 0.37 5.00
N ILE A 66 -2.81 1.45 5.50
CA ILE A 66 -3.72 1.43 6.64
C ILE A 66 -5.13 1.66 6.10
N GLN A 67 -6.08 0.84 6.53
CA GLN A 67 -7.46 0.98 6.08
C GLN A 67 -8.18 2.00 6.94
N VAL A 68 -8.85 2.94 6.29
CA VAL A 68 -9.65 3.96 6.97
C VAL A 68 -11.03 4.03 6.32
N ASP A 69 -11.98 4.62 7.04
CA ASP A 69 -13.33 4.76 6.49
C ASP A 69 -13.43 5.88 5.47
N SER A 70 -12.68 6.96 5.66
CA SER A 70 -12.69 8.09 4.74
C SER A 70 -11.27 8.59 4.57
N ILE A 71 -10.76 8.46 3.36
CA ILE A 71 -9.40 8.94 3.05
C ILE A 71 -9.34 10.46 3.19
N ASP A 72 -10.36 11.16 2.69
CA ASP A 72 -10.32 12.62 2.76
C ASP A 72 -10.28 13.12 4.19
N ASP A 73 -11.06 12.51 5.09
CA ASP A 73 -11.02 12.88 6.49
C ASP A 73 -9.68 12.55 7.12
N ALA A 74 -9.14 11.38 6.78
CA ALA A 74 -7.84 10.97 7.32
C ALA A 74 -6.74 11.93 6.87
N LEU A 75 -6.72 12.31 5.60
CA LEU A 75 -5.71 13.22 5.08
C LEU A 75 -5.81 14.59 5.73
N ALA A 76 -7.03 15.07 5.97
CA ALA A 76 -7.22 16.36 6.65
C ALA A 76 -6.66 16.30 8.08
N SER A 77 -6.91 15.21 8.77
CA SER A 77 -6.42 15.03 10.13
C SER A 77 -4.89 14.91 10.15
N ILE A 78 -4.35 14.17 9.21
CA ILE A 78 -2.91 13.98 9.09
C ILE A 78 -2.20 15.31 8.84
N ALA A 79 -2.77 16.16 7.98
CA ALA A 79 -2.16 17.45 7.70
C ALA A 79 -2.10 18.33 8.96
N LYS A 80 -3.13 18.24 9.79
CA LYS A 80 -3.13 19.01 11.04
C LYS A 80 -2.12 18.49 12.04
N ALA A 81 -1.75 17.22 11.92
CA ALA A 81 -0.86 16.57 12.87
C ALA A 81 0.59 16.55 12.43
N GLY A 82 0.92 17.24 11.33
CA GLY A 82 2.32 17.36 10.91
C GLY A 82 2.70 16.49 9.72
N GLY A 83 1.74 15.79 9.14
CA GLY A 83 1.98 15.03 7.93
C GLY A 83 1.61 15.81 6.68
N ALA A 84 1.75 15.19 5.52
CA ALA A 84 1.43 15.86 4.25
C ALA A 84 0.92 14.83 3.26
N THR A 85 0.04 15.25 2.37
CA THR A 85 -0.48 14.38 1.32
C THR A 85 0.57 14.24 0.22
N VAL A 86 0.85 12.99 -0.16
CA VAL A 86 1.73 12.68 -1.29
C VAL A 86 0.88 12.34 -2.52
N VAL A 87 -0.09 11.44 -2.34
CA VAL A 87 -1.03 11.07 -3.39
C VAL A 87 -2.42 11.26 -2.80
N PRO A 88 -3.24 12.13 -3.40
CA PRO A 88 -4.61 12.34 -2.88
C PRO A 88 -5.47 11.11 -3.15
N ARG A 89 -6.69 11.14 -2.63
CA ARG A 89 -7.63 10.04 -2.82
C ARG A 89 -7.74 9.71 -4.31
N THR A 90 -7.45 8.47 -4.64
CA THR A 90 -7.41 8.01 -6.02
C THR A 90 -8.19 6.71 -6.13
N VAL A 91 -9.13 6.65 -7.06
CA VAL A 91 -9.94 5.46 -7.29
C VAL A 91 -9.33 4.67 -8.44
N ILE A 92 -8.99 3.40 -8.18
CA ILE A 92 -8.65 2.47 -9.25
C ILE A 92 -9.88 1.60 -9.43
N PRO A 93 -10.66 1.83 -10.49
CA PRO A 93 -11.96 1.17 -10.64
C PRO A 93 -11.85 -0.34 -10.58
N GLY A 94 -12.73 -0.95 -9.78
CA GLY A 94 -12.76 -2.39 -9.65
C GLY A 94 -11.66 -2.98 -8.79
N MET A 95 -10.79 -2.16 -8.21
CA MET A 95 -9.69 -2.65 -7.40
C MET A 95 -9.64 -2.01 -6.02
N VAL A 96 -9.29 -0.73 -5.96
CA VAL A 96 -9.04 -0.11 -4.66
C VAL A 96 -9.15 1.41 -4.76
N THR A 97 -9.46 2.04 -3.65
CA THR A 97 -9.36 3.49 -3.48
C THR A 97 -8.27 3.74 -2.46
N TYR A 98 -7.27 4.53 -2.83
CA TYR A 98 -6.08 4.66 -2.00
C TYR A 98 -5.55 6.09 -2.00
N ALA A 99 -4.60 6.32 -1.11
CA ALA A 99 -3.88 7.58 -1.03
C ALA A 99 -2.52 7.31 -0.39
N GLN A 100 -1.66 8.29 -0.39
CA GLN A 100 -0.39 8.20 0.30
C GLN A 100 -0.10 9.53 1.00
N PHE A 101 0.55 9.44 2.13
CA PHE A 101 0.91 10.62 2.92
C PHE A 101 2.30 10.44 3.50
N THR A 102 2.91 11.51 3.97
CA THR A 102 4.13 11.42 4.76
C THR A 102 3.79 11.67 6.22
N ASP A 103 4.44 10.91 7.10
CA ASP A 103 4.34 11.14 8.53
C ASP A 103 5.32 12.25 8.93
N PRO A 104 5.35 12.68 10.20
CA PRO A 104 6.25 13.78 10.59
C PRO A 104 7.73 13.49 10.37
N ALA A 105 8.12 12.23 10.22
CA ALA A 105 9.52 11.88 9.95
C ALA A 105 9.81 11.83 8.45
N GLY A 106 8.78 11.95 7.60
CA GLY A 106 8.96 11.90 6.17
C GLY A 106 8.76 10.52 5.55
N ASN A 107 8.29 9.54 6.34
CA ASN A 107 8.01 8.22 5.78
C ASN A 107 6.75 8.28 4.93
N VAL A 108 6.78 7.62 3.77
CA VAL A 108 5.61 7.53 2.90
C VAL A 108 4.81 6.30 3.32
N VAL A 109 3.55 6.53 3.67
CA VAL A 109 2.65 5.48 4.12
C VAL A 109 1.35 5.60 3.34
N GLY A 110 0.72 4.45 3.05
CA GLY A 110 -0.49 4.42 2.26
C GLY A 110 -1.75 4.32 3.08
N LEU A 111 -2.85 4.73 2.47
CA LEU A 111 -4.19 4.58 3.01
C LEU A 111 -5.04 3.84 1.99
N VAL A 112 -5.93 2.99 2.48
CA VAL A 112 -6.93 2.31 1.65
C VAL A 112 -8.28 2.64 2.26
N GLU A 113 -9.23 3.02 1.41
CA GLU A 113 -10.57 3.33 1.91
C GLU A 113 -11.38 2.05 2.01
N SER A 114 -12.05 1.88 3.12
CA SER A 114 -12.88 0.71 3.35
C SER A 114 -13.97 0.63 2.29
N GLU A 115 -14.17 -0.56 1.72
CA GLU A 115 -15.23 -0.76 0.74
C GLU A 115 -16.58 -0.90 1.43
N MET A 116 -16.55 -1.23 2.71
CA MET A 116 -17.79 -1.32 3.48
C MET A 116 -18.24 0.08 3.81
N PRO A 117 -19.50 0.41 3.54
CA PRO A 117 -19.99 1.72 3.96
C PRO A 117 -19.89 1.85 5.47
N ALA A 118 -19.73 3.09 5.91
CA ALA A 118 -19.70 3.34 7.35
C ALA A 118 -20.93 2.72 7.98
N ALA A 119 -20.79 2.28 9.22
CA ALA A 119 -21.89 1.66 9.93
C ALA A 119 -23.11 2.56 9.87
N GLU A 120 -24.23 1.97 9.50
CA GLU A 120 -25.48 2.72 9.35
C GLU A 120 -26.31 2.64 10.59
#